data_b4608e282e3f70c557e3da3180f8c0bc
#
_entry.id   b4608e282e3f70c557e3da3180f8c0bc
#
_cell.length_a   1.000
_cell.length_b   1.000
_cell.length_c   1.000
_cell.angle_alpha   90.00
_cell.angle_beta   90.00
_cell.angle_gamma   90.00
#
_symmetry.space_group_name_H-M   'P 1'
#
loop_
_entity.id
_entity.type
_entity.pdbx_description
1 polymer ?
#
loop_
_entity_poly.entity_id
_entity_poly.type
_entity_poly.pdbx_seq_one_letter_code
_entity_poly.pdbx_strand_id
1 'polypeptide(L)'
;PQPEAHHPEIDTGVHVLQVLQIAARDQLPLPARWACLLHDLGKALTPPAHWPKHHGHETSGLKTVKAVNKRCKAPRDCQELALLACEYHTHCHRALELRPQTLLKLFKALDIYRRGERFEQFLAVCIADAQGRTGFETRPYPQADYLRGAAEAARGVDIQPLLEKGLQGADMGRALEQARLEALSDYKASRG
;
A
#
# COMPACT_ATOMS: atom_id res chain seq x y z
N PRO A 1 -18.22 -2.31 -13.07
CA PRO A 1 -17.36 -1.68 -14.10
C PRO A 1 -16.45 -0.63 -13.47
N GLN A 2 -15.27 -0.41 -14.05
CA GLN A 2 -14.28 0.56 -13.65
C GLN A 2 -14.14 1.64 -14.75
N PRO A 3 -13.56 2.84 -14.45
CA PRO A 3 -13.34 3.86 -15.47
C PRO A 3 -12.37 3.37 -16.54
N GLU A 4 -12.79 3.32 -17.80
CA GLU A 4 -12.00 2.85 -18.93
C GLU A 4 -10.67 3.60 -19.10
N ALA A 5 -10.65 4.90 -18.80
CA ALA A 5 -9.43 5.73 -18.85
C ALA A 5 -8.29 5.23 -17.95
N HIS A 6 -8.61 4.44 -16.90
CA HIS A 6 -7.64 3.91 -15.96
C HIS A 6 -7.56 2.37 -15.98
N HIS A 7 -8.63 1.73 -16.44
CA HIS A 7 -8.81 0.29 -16.51
C HIS A 7 -9.42 -0.08 -17.85
N PRO A 8 -8.60 -0.26 -18.91
CA PRO A 8 -9.09 -0.60 -20.25
C PRO A 8 -9.92 -1.89 -20.30
N GLU A 9 -9.67 -2.80 -19.35
CA GLU A 9 -10.43 -4.04 -19.16
C GLU A 9 -11.84 -3.80 -18.60
N ILE A 10 -12.14 -2.61 -18.06
CA ILE A 10 -13.43 -2.16 -17.51
C ILE A 10 -13.98 -3.04 -16.37
N ASP A 11 -13.91 -4.35 -16.49
CA ASP A 11 -14.43 -5.31 -15.52
C ASP A 11 -13.45 -5.56 -14.37
N THR A 12 -13.90 -5.36 -13.11
CA THR A 12 -13.07 -5.56 -11.91
C THR A 12 -12.61 -7.01 -11.75
N GLY A 13 -13.42 -7.99 -12.16
CA GLY A 13 -13.04 -9.40 -12.07
C GLY A 13 -11.95 -9.75 -13.09
N VAL A 14 -12.05 -9.24 -14.31
CA VAL A 14 -11.01 -9.37 -15.34
C VAL A 14 -9.71 -8.72 -14.85
N HIS A 15 -9.79 -7.51 -14.29
CA HIS A 15 -8.64 -6.83 -13.70
C HIS A 15 -7.94 -7.71 -12.64
N VAL A 16 -8.68 -8.24 -11.66
CA VAL A 16 -8.10 -9.10 -10.61
C VAL A 16 -7.42 -10.33 -11.21
N LEU A 17 -7.98 -10.95 -12.24
CA LEU A 17 -7.33 -12.08 -12.92
C LEU A 17 -6.02 -11.67 -13.61
N GLN A 18 -5.97 -10.51 -14.25
CA GLN A 18 -4.74 -9.96 -14.83
C GLN A 18 -3.70 -9.64 -13.76
N VAL A 19 -4.09 -9.04 -12.63
CA VAL A 19 -3.20 -8.81 -11.47
C VAL A 19 -2.61 -10.12 -10.96
N LEU A 20 -3.41 -11.19 -10.87
CA LEU A 20 -2.92 -12.50 -10.47
C LEU A 20 -1.98 -13.12 -11.50
N GLN A 21 -2.16 -12.87 -12.81
CA GLN A 21 -1.22 -13.30 -13.85
C GLN A 21 0.14 -12.60 -13.69
N ILE A 22 0.15 -11.28 -13.41
CA ILE A 22 1.38 -10.55 -13.09
C ILE A 22 2.04 -11.13 -11.83
N ALA A 23 1.27 -11.36 -10.77
CA ALA A 23 1.77 -11.94 -9.53
C ALA A 23 2.36 -13.36 -9.73
N ALA A 24 1.80 -14.14 -10.66
CA ALA A 24 2.33 -15.46 -11.02
C ALA A 24 3.61 -15.35 -11.87
N ARG A 25 3.62 -14.44 -12.87
CA ARG A 25 4.80 -14.15 -13.71
C ARG A 25 6.01 -13.78 -12.84
N ASP A 26 5.79 -12.90 -11.87
CA ASP A 26 6.83 -12.36 -11.01
C ASP A 26 7.09 -13.24 -9.76
N GLN A 27 6.50 -14.43 -9.72
CA GLN A 27 6.69 -15.43 -8.66
C GLN A 27 6.43 -14.90 -7.25
N LEU A 28 5.48 -14.00 -7.09
CA LEU A 28 5.18 -13.40 -5.79
C LEU A 28 4.79 -14.50 -4.76
N PRO A 29 5.18 -14.32 -3.48
CA PRO A 29 4.85 -15.26 -2.41
C PRO A 29 3.34 -15.28 -2.12
N LEU A 30 2.89 -16.34 -1.45
CA LEU A 30 1.47 -16.55 -1.16
C LEU A 30 0.77 -15.35 -0.51
N PRO A 31 1.36 -14.65 0.51
CA PRO A 31 0.71 -13.48 1.09
C PRO A 31 0.44 -12.38 0.06
N ALA A 32 1.38 -12.12 -0.85
CA ALA A 32 1.22 -11.11 -1.89
C ALA A 32 0.15 -11.52 -2.92
N ARG A 33 0.15 -12.79 -3.37
CA ARG A 33 -0.91 -13.30 -4.28
C ARG A 33 -2.29 -13.24 -3.64
N TRP A 34 -2.38 -13.56 -2.35
CA TRP A 34 -3.63 -13.47 -1.60
C TRP A 34 -4.11 -12.01 -1.50
N ALA A 35 -3.20 -11.07 -1.25
CA ALA A 35 -3.50 -9.66 -1.24
C ALA A 35 -3.92 -9.13 -2.63
N CYS A 36 -3.26 -9.56 -3.71
CA CYS A 36 -3.67 -9.27 -5.09
C CYS A 36 -5.11 -9.70 -5.38
N LEU A 37 -5.53 -10.87 -4.88
CA LEU A 37 -6.90 -11.36 -5.05
C LEU A 37 -7.94 -10.48 -4.36
N LEU A 38 -7.60 -9.85 -3.24
CA LEU A 38 -8.58 -9.22 -2.34
C LEU A 38 -8.51 -7.69 -2.28
N HIS A 39 -7.48 -7.04 -2.88
CA HIS A 39 -7.23 -5.60 -2.72
C HIS A 39 -8.43 -4.73 -3.13
N ASP A 40 -9.13 -5.12 -4.15
CA ASP A 40 -10.24 -4.37 -4.78
C ASP A 40 -11.64 -4.89 -4.41
N LEU A 41 -11.73 -5.80 -3.45
CA LEU A 41 -13.00 -6.48 -3.10
C LEU A 41 -14.09 -5.49 -2.65
N GLY A 42 -13.71 -4.33 -2.16
CA GLY A 42 -14.64 -3.25 -1.81
C GLY A 42 -15.40 -2.64 -2.99
N LYS A 43 -14.85 -2.72 -4.21
CA LYS A 43 -15.53 -2.23 -5.42
C LYS A 43 -16.86 -2.95 -5.66
N ALA A 44 -16.97 -4.22 -5.27
CA ALA A 44 -18.22 -4.99 -5.35
C ALA A 44 -19.35 -4.46 -4.46
N LEU A 45 -19.03 -3.62 -3.48
CA LEU A 45 -20.02 -3.03 -2.56
C LEU A 45 -20.54 -1.66 -3.05
N THR A 46 -19.97 -1.14 -4.14
CA THR A 46 -20.37 0.17 -4.67
C THR A 46 -21.75 0.08 -5.36
N PRO A 47 -22.73 0.88 -4.95
CA PRO A 47 -24.02 0.92 -5.62
C PRO A 47 -23.90 1.25 -7.11
N PRO A 48 -24.70 0.63 -8.00
CA PRO A 48 -24.64 0.87 -9.44
C PRO A 48 -24.78 2.35 -9.85
N ALA A 49 -25.52 3.13 -9.09
CA ALA A 49 -25.68 4.58 -9.33
C ALA A 49 -24.37 5.38 -9.22
N HIS A 50 -23.35 4.82 -8.58
CA HIS A 50 -22.04 5.46 -8.42
C HIS A 50 -20.98 4.96 -9.41
N TRP A 51 -21.32 3.95 -10.22
CA TRP A 51 -20.41 3.42 -11.23
C TRP A 51 -20.08 4.47 -12.30
N PRO A 52 -18.89 4.43 -12.86
CA PRO A 52 -17.76 3.52 -12.61
C PRO A 52 -16.84 3.99 -11.47
N LYS A 53 -17.24 4.95 -10.65
CA LYS A 53 -16.44 5.49 -9.54
C LYS A 53 -16.71 4.69 -8.27
N HIS A 54 -15.63 4.22 -7.63
CA HIS A 54 -15.69 3.38 -6.45
C HIS A 54 -15.11 4.11 -5.22
N HIS A 55 -15.60 5.33 -4.95
CA HIS A 55 -15.08 6.12 -3.83
C HIS A 55 -15.23 5.39 -2.50
N GLY A 56 -14.13 5.30 -1.74
CA GLY A 56 -14.10 4.71 -0.41
C GLY A 56 -14.14 3.17 -0.40
N HIS A 57 -13.92 2.52 -1.56
CA HIS A 57 -13.88 1.06 -1.65
C HIS A 57 -12.79 0.45 -0.76
N GLU A 58 -11.72 1.19 -0.48
CA GLU A 58 -10.63 0.80 0.40
C GLU A 58 -11.14 0.52 1.82
N THR A 59 -11.95 1.43 2.35
CA THR A 59 -12.49 1.31 3.71
C THR A 59 -13.68 0.34 3.76
N SER A 60 -14.60 0.44 2.79
CA SER A 60 -15.81 -0.42 2.74
C SER A 60 -15.43 -1.89 2.52
N GLY A 61 -14.34 -2.17 1.81
CA GLY A 61 -13.85 -3.52 1.54
C GLY A 61 -13.32 -4.26 2.76
N LEU A 62 -12.82 -3.57 3.78
CA LEU A 62 -12.13 -4.19 4.92
C LEU A 62 -12.97 -5.27 5.63
N LYS A 63 -14.26 -5.02 5.83
CA LYS A 63 -15.17 -6.00 6.47
C LYS A 63 -15.28 -7.27 5.62
N THR A 64 -15.39 -7.12 4.31
CA THR A 64 -15.51 -8.24 3.36
C THR A 64 -14.21 -9.03 3.28
N VAL A 65 -13.05 -8.33 3.21
CA VAL A 65 -11.72 -8.98 3.25
C VAL A 65 -11.55 -9.79 4.53
N LYS A 66 -11.94 -9.26 5.71
CA LYS A 66 -11.92 -10.00 6.98
C LYS A 66 -12.81 -11.25 6.94
N ALA A 67 -13.99 -11.15 6.35
CA ALA A 67 -14.91 -12.29 6.23
C ALA A 67 -14.35 -13.38 5.32
N VAL A 68 -13.75 -13.02 4.17
CA VAL A 68 -13.08 -13.96 3.26
C VAL A 68 -11.89 -14.63 3.93
N ASN A 69 -11.02 -13.85 4.58
CA ASN A 69 -9.88 -14.36 5.34
C ASN A 69 -10.32 -15.43 6.37
N LYS A 70 -11.37 -15.15 7.13
CA LYS A 70 -11.94 -16.08 8.11
C LYS A 70 -12.51 -17.34 7.46
N ARG A 71 -13.31 -17.17 6.39
CA ARG A 71 -13.95 -18.28 5.65
C ARG A 71 -12.92 -19.23 5.06
N CYS A 72 -11.86 -18.67 4.46
CA CYS A 72 -10.78 -19.45 3.82
C CYS A 72 -9.73 -19.93 4.82
N LYS A 73 -9.83 -19.58 6.10
CA LYS A 73 -8.80 -19.87 7.12
C LYS A 73 -7.40 -19.45 6.65
N ALA A 74 -7.32 -18.28 6.01
CA ALA A 74 -6.07 -17.78 5.45
C ALA A 74 -4.98 -17.66 6.55
N PRO A 75 -3.70 -17.96 6.27
CA PRO A 75 -2.59 -17.72 7.18
C PRO A 75 -2.54 -16.26 7.65
N ARG A 76 -1.96 -16.02 8.82
CA ARG A 76 -1.96 -14.69 9.45
C ARG A 76 -1.30 -13.62 8.60
N ASP A 77 -0.17 -13.93 7.98
CA ASP A 77 0.57 -13.05 7.08
C ASP A 77 -0.25 -12.68 5.83
N CYS A 78 -0.98 -13.65 5.26
CA CYS A 78 -1.93 -13.42 4.17
C CYS A 78 -3.06 -12.47 4.60
N GLN A 79 -3.63 -12.70 5.81
CA GLN A 79 -4.71 -11.86 6.34
C GLN A 79 -4.24 -10.41 6.55
N GLU A 80 -3.07 -10.23 7.19
CA GLU A 80 -2.50 -8.91 7.49
C GLU A 80 -2.21 -8.14 6.20
N LEU A 81 -1.54 -8.77 5.22
CA LEU A 81 -1.18 -8.12 3.97
C LEU A 81 -2.40 -7.79 3.10
N ALA A 82 -3.41 -8.68 3.04
CA ALA A 82 -4.64 -8.42 2.30
C ALA A 82 -5.41 -7.21 2.84
N LEU A 83 -5.46 -7.04 4.17
CA LEU A 83 -6.08 -5.87 4.79
C LEU A 83 -5.30 -4.58 4.47
N LEU A 84 -3.98 -4.63 4.55
CA LEU A 84 -3.13 -3.48 4.22
C LEU A 84 -3.24 -3.11 2.73
N ALA A 85 -3.26 -4.09 1.84
CA ALA A 85 -3.44 -3.84 0.41
C ALA A 85 -4.82 -3.23 0.14
N CYS A 86 -5.89 -3.79 0.70
CA CYS A 86 -7.24 -3.23 0.55
C CYS A 86 -7.31 -1.77 1.02
N GLU A 87 -6.70 -1.43 2.15
CA GLU A 87 -6.79 -0.10 2.74
C GLU A 87 -5.87 0.94 2.09
N TYR A 88 -4.68 0.52 1.60
CA TYR A 88 -3.61 1.46 1.26
C TYR A 88 -3.09 1.39 -0.18
N HIS A 89 -3.55 0.46 -1.06
CA HIS A 89 -3.02 0.38 -2.43
C HIS A 89 -3.19 1.71 -3.20
N THR A 90 -4.32 2.40 -3.07
CA THR A 90 -4.55 3.70 -3.71
C THR A 90 -3.60 4.78 -3.19
N HIS A 91 -3.19 4.74 -1.92
CA HIS A 91 -2.13 5.62 -1.41
C HIS A 91 -0.81 5.35 -2.11
N CYS A 92 -0.47 4.07 -2.35
CA CYS A 92 0.73 3.71 -3.09
C CYS A 92 0.70 4.25 -4.53
N HIS A 93 -0.43 4.12 -5.24
CA HIS A 93 -0.57 4.67 -6.59
C HIS A 93 -0.38 6.18 -6.65
N ARG A 94 -0.74 6.88 -5.58
CA ARG A 94 -0.60 8.33 -5.47
C ARG A 94 0.61 8.76 -4.64
N ALA A 95 1.59 7.89 -4.45
CA ALA A 95 2.71 8.11 -3.53
C ALA A 95 3.44 9.44 -3.73
N LEU A 96 3.65 9.84 -4.99
CA LEU A 96 4.34 11.09 -5.36
C LEU A 96 3.58 12.36 -4.91
N GLU A 97 2.25 12.26 -4.76
CA GLU A 97 1.39 13.37 -4.35
C GLU A 97 1.22 13.46 -2.82
N LEU A 98 1.51 12.37 -2.10
CA LEU A 98 1.24 12.28 -0.68
C LEU A 98 2.01 13.33 0.13
N ARG A 99 1.34 13.86 1.15
CA ARG A 99 2.00 14.72 2.15
C ARG A 99 2.86 13.88 3.09
N PRO A 100 3.94 14.43 3.67
CA PRO A 100 4.80 13.72 4.61
C PRO A 100 4.04 13.04 5.76
N GLN A 101 2.99 13.70 6.29
CA GLN A 101 2.14 13.13 7.34
C GLN A 101 1.40 11.87 6.89
N THR A 102 0.94 11.85 5.63
CA THR A 102 0.25 10.69 5.04
C THR A 102 1.24 9.55 4.79
N LEU A 103 2.44 9.87 4.31
CA LEU A 103 3.54 8.88 4.16
C LEU A 103 3.89 8.26 5.51
N LEU A 104 4.05 9.09 6.56
CA LEU A 104 4.36 8.59 7.90
C LEU A 104 3.25 7.67 8.45
N LYS A 105 1.98 8.03 8.24
CA LYS A 105 0.83 7.19 8.62
C LYS A 105 0.85 5.85 7.88
N LEU A 106 1.10 5.86 6.56
CA LEU A 106 1.24 4.67 5.74
C LEU A 106 2.37 3.78 6.26
N PHE A 107 3.54 4.34 6.53
CA PHE A 107 4.70 3.61 7.03
C PHE A 107 4.49 3.01 8.42
N LYS A 108 3.75 3.70 9.29
CA LYS A 108 3.32 3.14 10.59
C LYS A 108 2.37 1.95 10.40
N ALA A 109 1.39 2.07 9.51
CA ALA A 109 0.44 0.99 9.23
C ALA A 109 1.15 -0.25 8.65
N LEU A 110 2.10 -0.05 7.73
CA LEU A 110 2.91 -1.11 7.14
C LEU A 110 3.97 -1.66 8.09
N ASP A 111 4.24 -0.97 9.21
CA ASP A 111 5.29 -1.31 10.18
C ASP A 111 6.67 -1.47 9.52
N ILE A 112 7.04 -0.52 8.67
CA ILE A 112 8.29 -0.58 7.89
C ILE A 112 9.54 -0.72 8.76
N TYR A 113 9.49 -0.25 10.01
CA TYR A 113 10.62 -0.24 10.93
C TYR A 113 10.99 -1.62 11.45
N ARG A 114 10.02 -2.56 11.48
CA ARG A 114 10.21 -3.93 12.00
C ARG A 114 9.93 -5.00 10.96
N ARG A 115 9.15 -4.70 9.92
CA ARG A 115 8.63 -5.68 8.96
C ARG A 115 8.95 -5.26 7.53
N GLY A 116 10.25 -5.16 7.20
CA GLY A 116 10.73 -4.76 5.88
C GLY A 116 10.22 -5.66 4.76
N GLU A 117 10.18 -6.99 4.96
CA GLU A 117 9.68 -7.94 3.98
C GLU A 117 8.19 -7.70 3.67
N ARG A 118 7.36 -7.43 4.67
CA ARG A 118 5.93 -7.11 4.46
C ARG A 118 5.75 -5.84 3.66
N PHE A 119 6.62 -4.84 3.85
CA PHE A 119 6.62 -3.62 3.06
C PHE A 119 6.93 -3.90 1.59
N GLU A 120 7.96 -4.71 1.30
CA GLU A 120 8.29 -5.10 -0.08
C GLU A 120 7.16 -5.93 -0.73
N GLN A 121 6.55 -6.84 0.02
CA GLN A 121 5.39 -7.59 -0.46
C GLN A 121 4.20 -6.66 -0.78
N PHE A 122 3.94 -5.65 0.04
CA PHE A 122 2.92 -4.63 -0.23
C PHE A 122 3.23 -3.85 -1.51
N LEU A 123 4.47 -3.42 -1.72
CA LEU A 123 4.88 -2.75 -2.96
C LEU A 123 4.71 -3.68 -4.17
N ALA A 124 5.07 -4.95 -4.04
CA ALA A 124 4.89 -5.93 -5.11
C ALA A 124 3.41 -6.12 -5.49
N VAL A 125 2.49 -6.10 -4.52
CA VAL A 125 1.04 -6.09 -4.79
C VAL A 125 0.63 -4.86 -5.60
N CYS A 126 1.09 -3.67 -5.21
CA CYS A 126 0.76 -2.43 -5.91
C CYS A 126 1.36 -2.36 -7.33
N ILE A 127 2.57 -2.94 -7.53
CA ILE A 127 3.17 -3.11 -8.86
C ILE A 127 2.30 -4.03 -9.71
N ALA A 128 1.92 -5.20 -9.17
CA ALA A 128 1.08 -6.17 -9.87
C ALA A 128 -0.28 -5.58 -10.24
N ASP A 129 -0.90 -4.80 -9.35
CA ASP A 129 -2.13 -4.05 -9.62
C ASP A 129 -1.95 -3.05 -10.77
N ALA A 130 -0.91 -2.23 -10.73
CA ALA A 130 -0.64 -1.25 -11.79
C ALA A 130 -0.36 -1.89 -13.15
N GLN A 131 0.36 -3.02 -13.18
CA GLN A 131 0.70 -3.78 -14.38
C GLN A 131 -0.38 -4.77 -14.82
N GLY A 132 -1.32 -5.13 -13.94
CA GLY A 132 -2.46 -5.99 -14.25
C GLY A 132 -3.57 -5.28 -15.02
N ARG A 133 -3.24 -4.27 -15.82
CA ARG A 133 -4.15 -3.52 -16.68
C ARG A 133 -3.76 -3.75 -18.13
N THR A 134 -4.74 -3.94 -18.99
CA THR A 134 -4.51 -4.23 -20.41
C THR A 134 -3.62 -3.16 -21.07
N GLY A 135 -2.47 -3.56 -21.60
CA GLY A 135 -1.48 -2.68 -22.22
C GLY A 135 -0.50 -2.00 -21.25
N PHE A 136 -0.54 -2.36 -19.96
CA PHE A 136 0.36 -1.81 -18.92
C PHE A 136 1.33 -2.83 -18.33
N GLU A 137 1.36 -4.03 -18.86
CA GLU A 137 2.03 -5.22 -18.28
C GLU A 137 3.53 -5.04 -18.03
N THR A 138 4.16 -4.11 -18.75
CA THR A 138 5.60 -3.79 -18.62
C THR A 138 5.86 -2.33 -18.21
N ARG A 139 4.80 -1.59 -17.87
CA ARG A 139 4.93 -0.17 -17.55
C ARG A 139 5.74 0.03 -16.26
N PRO A 140 6.74 0.93 -16.24
CA PRO A 140 7.46 1.30 -15.01
C PRO A 140 6.49 1.83 -13.94
N TYR A 141 6.79 1.51 -12.68
CA TYR A 141 6.00 1.93 -11.53
C TYR A 141 6.89 2.70 -10.53
N PRO A 142 7.20 3.98 -10.80
CA PRO A 142 8.13 4.78 -10.02
C PRO A 142 7.66 5.04 -8.58
N GLN A 143 6.38 4.86 -8.28
CA GLN A 143 5.82 5.01 -6.96
C GLN A 143 6.45 4.05 -5.94
N ALA A 144 6.80 2.82 -6.37
CA ALA A 144 7.46 1.87 -5.49
C ALA A 144 8.86 2.35 -5.09
N ASP A 145 9.66 2.84 -6.04
CA ASP A 145 11.01 3.34 -5.76
C ASP A 145 10.98 4.62 -4.93
N TYR A 146 10.00 5.48 -5.18
CA TYR A 146 9.75 6.66 -4.34
C TYR A 146 9.44 6.26 -2.89
N LEU A 147 8.57 5.28 -2.68
CA LEU A 147 8.22 4.81 -1.33
C LEU A 147 9.41 4.11 -0.64
N ARG A 148 10.24 3.37 -1.37
CA ARG A 148 11.49 2.79 -0.82
C ARG A 148 12.42 3.87 -0.31
N GLY A 149 12.71 4.88 -1.14
CA GLY A 149 13.58 5.99 -0.73
C GLY A 149 13.00 6.81 0.43
N ALA A 150 11.69 7.06 0.44
CA ALA A 150 11.02 7.72 1.57
C ALA A 150 11.09 6.86 2.85
N ALA A 151 10.95 5.54 2.73
CA ALA A 151 11.07 4.62 3.86
C ALA A 151 12.51 4.58 4.41
N GLU A 152 13.52 4.63 3.55
CA GLU A 152 14.93 4.73 3.94
C GLU A 152 15.20 6.04 4.69
N ALA A 153 14.71 7.17 4.20
CA ALA A 153 14.82 8.46 4.90
C ALA A 153 14.20 8.41 6.30
N ALA A 154 13.00 7.82 6.43
CA ALA A 154 12.33 7.69 7.72
C ALA A 154 13.01 6.70 8.69
N ARG A 155 13.63 5.63 8.15
CA ARG A 155 14.40 4.64 8.95
C ARG A 155 15.76 5.21 9.38
N GLY A 156 16.38 6.03 8.55
CA GLY A 156 17.71 6.62 8.76
C GLY A 156 17.75 7.75 9.78
N VAL A 157 16.63 8.10 10.41
CA VAL A 157 16.61 9.13 11.46
C VAL A 157 17.48 8.70 12.64
N ASP A 158 18.51 9.52 12.96
CA ASP A 158 19.37 9.31 14.11
C ASP A 158 18.61 9.60 15.41
N ILE A 159 18.60 8.62 16.30
CA ILE A 159 17.95 8.72 17.60
C ILE A 159 18.88 9.25 18.70
N GLN A 160 20.20 9.31 18.47
CA GLN A 160 21.18 9.70 19.48
C GLN A 160 20.92 11.11 20.04
N PRO A 161 20.66 12.15 19.23
CA PRO A 161 20.36 13.48 19.73
C PRO A 161 19.10 13.52 20.62
N LEU A 162 18.16 12.61 20.43
CA LEU A 162 16.95 12.50 21.27
C LEU A 162 17.25 11.83 22.62
N LEU A 163 18.13 10.82 22.60
CA LEU A 163 18.60 10.15 23.80
C LEU A 163 19.44 11.10 24.68
N GLU A 164 20.32 11.89 24.08
CA GLU A 164 21.13 12.89 24.77
C GLU A 164 20.29 13.98 25.47
N LYS A 165 19.10 14.28 24.94
CA LYS A 165 18.12 15.17 25.59
C LYS A 165 17.39 14.52 26.77
N GLY A 166 17.69 13.25 27.09
CA GLY A 166 17.06 12.52 28.19
C GLY A 166 15.59 12.16 27.95
N LEU A 167 15.11 12.22 26.70
CA LEU A 167 13.71 11.92 26.36
C LEU A 167 13.40 10.44 26.59
N GLN A 168 12.24 10.14 27.17
CA GLN A 168 11.79 8.77 27.45
C GLN A 168 10.29 8.60 27.15
N GLY A 169 9.85 7.36 27.02
CA GLY A 169 8.44 7.01 26.88
C GLY A 169 7.72 7.76 25.77
N ALA A 170 6.62 8.44 26.12
CA ALA A 170 5.78 9.14 25.16
C ALA A 170 6.48 10.37 24.54
N ASP A 171 7.36 11.06 25.27
CA ASP A 171 8.11 12.22 24.78
C ASP A 171 9.11 11.79 23.70
N MET A 172 9.83 10.71 23.92
CA MET A 172 10.70 10.09 22.92
C MET A 172 9.88 9.70 21.67
N GLY A 173 8.72 9.08 21.86
CA GLY A 173 7.84 8.71 20.76
C GLY A 173 7.43 9.90 19.90
N ARG A 174 7.02 11.00 20.52
CA ARG A 174 6.64 12.25 19.81
C ARG A 174 7.82 12.88 19.09
N ALA A 175 8.97 12.98 19.75
CA ALA A 175 10.18 13.55 19.17
C ALA A 175 10.67 12.75 17.96
N LEU A 176 10.65 11.41 18.05
CA LEU A 176 11.02 10.53 16.93
C LEU A 176 10.03 10.64 15.77
N GLU A 177 8.74 10.75 16.06
CA GLU A 177 7.72 10.98 15.03
C GLU A 177 7.95 12.30 14.30
N GLN A 178 8.26 13.37 15.02
CA GLN A 178 8.57 14.66 14.45
C GLN A 178 9.83 14.62 13.59
N ALA A 179 10.90 14.00 14.05
CA ALA A 179 12.13 13.85 13.29
C ALA A 179 11.93 13.04 11.99
N ARG A 180 11.12 11.99 12.04
CA ARG A 180 10.74 11.23 10.84
C ARG A 180 9.91 12.04 9.86
N LEU A 181 9.03 12.90 10.37
CA LEU A 181 8.23 13.79 9.55
C LEU A 181 9.10 14.82 8.82
N GLU A 182 10.09 15.37 9.50
CA GLU A 182 11.09 16.29 8.93
C GLU A 182 11.90 15.57 7.82
N ALA A 183 12.45 14.38 8.10
CA ALA A 183 13.17 13.59 7.11
C ALA A 183 12.32 13.27 5.86
N LEU A 184 11.03 12.99 6.02
CA LEU A 184 10.11 12.78 4.90
C LEU A 184 9.82 14.06 4.13
N SER A 185 9.78 15.20 4.80
CA SER A 185 9.61 16.52 4.17
C SER A 185 10.81 16.87 3.31
N ASP A 186 12.02 16.65 3.84
CA ASP A 186 13.28 16.89 3.14
C ASP A 186 13.43 15.95 1.93
N TYR A 187 13.11 14.67 2.13
CA TYR A 187 13.11 13.70 1.03
C TYR A 187 12.16 14.13 -0.10
N LYS A 188 10.94 14.55 0.23
CA LYS A 188 9.98 15.02 -0.76
C LYS A 188 10.49 16.27 -1.48
N ALA A 189 11.04 17.25 -0.77
CA ALA A 189 11.61 18.47 -1.34
C ALA A 189 12.78 18.20 -2.30
N SER A 190 13.60 17.17 -2.02
CA SER A 190 14.71 16.77 -2.88
C SER A 190 14.29 16.07 -4.20
N ARG A 191 12.99 15.73 -4.33
CA ARG A 191 12.45 14.99 -5.49
C ARG A 191 11.47 15.80 -6.34
N GLY A 192 11.12 16.99 -5.92
CA GLY A 192 10.33 17.98 -6.67
C GLY A 192 11.18 19.02 -7.29
#